data_d80563c68864bfbde433eb6fed33723f
#
_entry.id   d80563c68864bfbde433eb6fed33723f
#
_cell.length_a   1.000
_cell.length_b   1.000
_cell.length_c   1.000
_cell.angle_alpha   90.00
_cell.angle_beta   90.00
_cell.angle_gamma   90.00
#
_symmetry.space_group_name_H-M   'P 1'
#
loop_
_entity.id
_entity.type
_entity.pdbx_description
1 polymer ?
#
loop_
_entity_poly.entity_id
_entity_poly.type
_entity_poly.pdbx_seq_one_letter_code
_entity_poly.pdbx_strand_id
1 'polypeptide(L)'
;MTLLRKVLLAIGALLVLAGCTPAPPLVETTVTSPPNPSVDPGEVVAGVDSIAGGYNPHTFADQSAITTALSEVLLPSVFRPGPDGTPQLDRMLMTSATVTKAEPFTVTYQIRADASWSDAAPVAAEDFVYLREQLTSQPGVLDAAGYKLISDINARDSGKTVEVVFSKPYPGWRELFSNLLPAHLLKDAPGGWSGALQSNFPATAGPYAVKTLDGDRGEVVLERNDRYWEEPAELDRIVLRRAEQDTLVDALDQGHDQLALVATDSVGARSISGLAPTVTSSTVVRPTVTTVYLRPVRQLTDLPVRQAVLALLDRAQLITVGTGNGPSAQYRADAQVLAPSEPGYTSTIPADVVHDPANAQTLLTNAGYARTGAGWARDGRALSLTIGVNSDRPADVRVADELKRELAAGGVAAEVVELSGTQLYQRLYATGGGTGSADAVDIAVTGRSAGGDPATMLASDYGCVTGSTGLVPANPIGYCDAGVQPTIDAALTGSLSVTEALTSVEPALWRAAVALPLYQDAEVLAVRGEVTGVTDGAGFAGPFAGAAFWKRTSS
;
A
#
# COMPACT_ATOMS: atom_id res chain seq x y z
N MET A 1 -69.46 -22.74 -37.67
CA MET A 1 -69.47 -22.76 -36.20
C MET A 1 -69.65 -24.09 -35.53
N THR A 2 -69.63 -25.23 -36.26
CA THR A 2 -69.90 -26.55 -35.71
C THR A 2 -68.68 -27.46 -35.58
N LEU A 3 -67.55 -27.11 -36.18
CA LEU A 3 -66.29 -27.90 -36.09
C LEU A 3 -65.42 -27.54 -34.85
N LEU A 4 -65.49 -26.27 -34.40
CA LEU A 4 -64.67 -25.77 -33.24
C LEU A 4 -65.23 -26.30 -31.90
N ARG A 5 -66.50 -26.64 -31.81
CA ARG A 5 -67.16 -27.16 -30.59
C ARG A 5 -66.90 -28.67 -30.35
N LYS A 6 -66.53 -29.44 -31.37
CA LYS A 6 -66.18 -30.86 -31.20
C LYS A 6 -64.72 -31.11 -30.84
N VAL A 7 -63.86 -30.19 -31.13
CA VAL A 7 -62.40 -30.24 -30.73
C VAL A 7 -62.21 -29.89 -29.27
N LEU A 8 -63.00 -28.95 -28.72
CA LEU A 8 -62.92 -28.54 -27.29
C LEU A 8 -63.48 -29.62 -26.32
N LEU A 9 -64.39 -30.51 -26.79
CA LEU A 9 -64.90 -31.60 -25.98
C LEU A 9 -63.98 -32.84 -25.96
N ALA A 10 -63.13 -33.03 -26.96
CA ALA A 10 -62.13 -34.10 -26.99
C ALA A 10 -60.88 -33.80 -26.12
N ILE A 11 -60.52 -32.53 -25.94
CA ILE A 11 -59.39 -32.10 -25.07
C ILE A 11 -59.79 -32.13 -23.59
N GLY A 12 -61.05 -31.93 -23.24
CA GLY A 12 -61.59 -32.01 -21.88
C GLY A 12 -61.64 -33.42 -21.29
N ALA A 13 -61.69 -34.47 -22.13
CA ALA A 13 -61.80 -35.87 -21.69
C ALA A 13 -60.44 -36.56 -21.48
N LEU A 14 -59.30 -35.93 -21.91
CA LEU A 14 -57.96 -36.50 -21.77
C LEU A 14 -57.24 -36.00 -20.50
N LEU A 15 -57.81 -35.04 -19.76
CA LEU A 15 -57.21 -34.42 -18.58
C LEU A 15 -57.63 -35.00 -17.23
N VAL A 16 -58.44 -36.07 -17.20
CA VAL A 16 -58.98 -36.64 -15.95
C VAL A 16 -58.36 -38.00 -15.58
N LEU A 17 -57.37 -38.52 -16.34
CA LEU A 17 -56.73 -39.81 -16.06
C LEU A 17 -55.24 -39.72 -15.61
N ALA A 18 -54.76 -38.56 -15.20
CA ALA A 18 -53.45 -38.41 -14.60
C ALA A 18 -53.59 -38.13 -13.08
N GLY A 19 -54.03 -39.09 -12.35
CA GLY A 19 -54.17 -38.98 -10.90
C GLY A 19 -53.60 -40.20 -10.19
N CYS A 20 -52.74 -39.95 -9.24
CA CYS A 20 -52.19 -40.86 -8.22
C CYS A 20 -51.03 -41.76 -8.67
N THR A 21 -49.85 -41.16 -8.90
CA THR A 21 -48.61 -41.83 -8.52
C THR A 21 -48.32 -41.50 -7.05
N PRO A 22 -48.08 -42.50 -6.17
CA PRO A 22 -47.64 -42.22 -4.82
C PRO A 22 -46.30 -41.46 -4.88
N ALA A 23 -46.14 -40.40 -4.04
CA ALA A 23 -44.89 -39.69 -3.92
C ALA A 23 -43.77 -40.70 -3.62
N PRO A 24 -42.61 -40.60 -4.29
CA PRO A 24 -41.46 -41.42 -3.93
C PRO A 24 -41.11 -41.16 -2.47
N PRO A 25 -40.67 -42.18 -1.73
CA PRO A 25 -40.25 -41.98 -0.34
C PRO A 25 -39.16 -40.90 -0.30
N LEU A 26 -39.25 -39.99 0.65
CA LEU A 26 -38.19 -39.03 0.95
C LEU A 26 -36.90 -39.84 1.20
N VAL A 27 -35.99 -39.80 0.24
CA VAL A 27 -34.62 -40.23 0.48
C VAL A 27 -34.08 -39.24 1.49
N GLU A 28 -33.92 -39.63 2.75
CA GLU A 28 -33.08 -38.93 3.68
C GLU A 28 -31.65 -38.91 3.07
N THR A 29 -31.33 -37.84 2.35
CA THR A 29 -29.95 -37.50 2.10
C THR A 29 -29.36 -37.25 3.46
N THR A 30 -28.71 -38.24 4.05
CA THR A 30 -27.68 -38.00 5.04
C THR A 30 -26.74 -37.02 4.40
N VAL A 31 -26.81 -35.76 4.84
CA VAL A 31 -25.75 -34.78 4.57
C VAL A 31 -24.53 -35.37 5.29
N THR A 32 -23.78 -36.20 4.58
CA THR A 32 -22.42 -36.47 4.96
C THR A 32 -21.76 -35.10 4.92
N SER A 33 -21.40 -34.59 6.10
CA SER A 33 -20.46 -33.47 6.18
C SER A 33 -19.36 -33.73 5.17
N PRO A 34 -19.00 -32.73 4.35
CA PRO A 34 -17.88 -32.91 3.44
C PRO A 34 -16.73 -33.48 4.29
N PRO A 35 -15.95 -34.46 3.77
CA PRO A 35 -14.82 -34.97 4.50
C PRO A 35 -13.99 -33.74 4.91
N ASN A 36 -13.63 -33.71 6.18
CA ASN A 36 -12.68 -32.71 6.68
C ASN A 36 -11.55 -32.67 5.65
N PRO A 37 -11.27 -31.55 4.99
CA PRO A 37 -10.23 -31.52 3.99
C PRO A 37 -8.98 -32.13 4.62
N SER A 38 -8.46 -33.18 4.02
CA SER A 38 -7.23 -33.80 4.51
C SER A 38 -6.18 -32.69 4.48
N VAL A 39 -5.76 -32.28 5.65
CA VAL A 39 -4.79 -31.19 5.83
C VAL A 39 -3.51 -31.64 5.18
N ASP A 40 -3.15 -31.02 4.05
CA ASP A 40 -1.90 -31.26 3.38
C ASP A 40 -0.77 -30.64 4.20
N PRO A 41 0.18 -31.41 4.74
CA PRO A 41 1.27 -30.85 5.53
C PRO A 41 2.20 -29.92 4.71
N GLY A 42 2.14 -29.99 3.38
CA GLY A 42 2.83 -29.07 2.48
C GLY A 42 2.09 -27.74 2.24
N GLU A 43 0.91 -27.53 2.84
CA GLU A 43 0.11 -26.32 2.63
C GLU A 43 -0.09 -25.52 3.92
N VAL A 44 -0.02 -24.19 3.79
CA VAL A 44 -0.43 -23.22 4.82
C VAL A 44 -1.49 -22.29 4.24
N VAL A 45 -2.62 -22.16 4.95
CA VAL A 45 -3.64 -21.17 4.65
C VAL A 45 -3.44 -19.96 5.58
N ALA A 46 -3.29 -18.80 4.97
CA ALA A 46 -3.15 -17.52 5.66
C ALA A 46 -4.41 -16.67 5.42
N GLY A 47 -5.14 -16.39 6.47
CA GLY A 47 -6.27 -15.47 6.45
C GLY A 47 -5.79 -14.03 6.32
N VAL A 48 -6.41 -13.26 5.43
CA VAL A 48 -6.12 -11.83 5.22
C VAL A 48 -7.42 -11.04 5.16
N ASP A 49 -7.37 -9.77 5.53
CA ASP A 49 -8.53 -8.88 5.49
C ASP A 49 -8.85 -8.35 4.10
N SER A 50 -7.85 -8.27 3.22
CA SER A 50 -8.04 -7.82 1.84
C SER A 50 -7.06 -8.50 0.88
N ILE A 51 -7.54 -8.78 -0.34
CA ILE A 51 -6.70 -9.08 -1.50
C ILE A 51 -7.03 -8.12 -2.67
N ALA A 52 -7.74 -7.04 -2.38
CA ALA A 52 -8.15 -6.06 -3.38
C ALA A 52 -6.99 -5.15 -3.81
N GLY A 53 -7.13 -4.57 -4.98
CA GLY A 53 -6.20 -3.60 -5.55
C GLY A 53 -5.26 -4.20 -6.58
N GLY A 54 -4.32 -3.41 -7.06
CA GLY A 54 -3.18 -3.86 -7.84
C GLY A 54 -2.05 -4.36 -6.94
N TYR A 55 -1.04 -4.94 -7.53
CA TYR A 55 0.06 -5.59 -6.80
C TYR A 55 1.43 -5.03 -7.18
N ASN A 56 1.48 -3.82 -7.76
CA ASN A 56 2.73 -3.17 -8.11
C ASN A 56 3.36 -2.50 -6.88
N PRO A 57 4.47 -3.02 -6.30
CA PRO A 57 5.04 -2.50 -5.07
C PRO A 57 5.63 -1.09 -5.21
N HIS A 58 5.72 -0.57 -6.43
CA HIS A 58 6.34 0.72 -6.72
C HIS A 58 5.34 1.86 -6.88
N THR A 59 4.04 1.63 -6.66
CA THR A 59 3.01 2.67 -6.78
C THR A 59 2.29 2.93 -5.47
N PHE A 60 1.95 4.18 -5.21
CA PHE A 60 1.10 4.52 -4.05
C PHE A 60 -0.27 3.84 -4.11
N ALA A 61 -0.81 3.66 -5.31
CA ALA A 61 -2.14 3.10 -5.51
C ALA A 61 -2.26 1.64 -5.02
N ASP A 62 -1.18 0.88 -5.13
CA ASP A 62 -1.16 -0.55 -4.88
C ASP A 62 -0.53 -0.91 -3.52
N GLN A 63 -0.26 0.10 -2.66
CA GLN A 63 0.32 -0.15 -1.33
C GLN A 63 -0.68 -0.86 -0.41
N SER A 64 -0.38 -2.11 -0.08
CA SER A 64 -1.18 -2.94 0.81
C SER A 64 -0.34 -4.04 1.47
N ALA A 65 -0.89 -4.71 2.49
CA ALA A 65 -0.26 -5.88 3.11
C ALA A 65 -0.03 -7.00 2.11
N ILE A 66 -1.03 -7.24 1.26
CA ILE A 66 -0.94 -8.30 0.24
C ILE A 66 0.11 -7.98 -0.82
N THR A 67 0.23 -6.72 -1.25
CA THR A 67 1.28 -6.31 -2.20
C THR A 67 2.66 -6.56 -1.63
N THR A 68 2.90 -6.20 -0.37
CA THR A 68 4.17 -6.49 0.31
C THR A 68 4.42 -7.99 0.40
N ALA A 69 3.42 -8.77 0.88
CA ALA A 69 3.54 -10.21 1.04
C ALA A 69 3.88 -10.91 -0.29
N LEU A 70 3.19 -10.53 -1.37
CA LEU A 70 3.44 -11.11 -2.69
C LEU A 70 4.79 -10.68 -3.25
N SER A 71 5.18 -9.40 -3.10
CA SER A 71 6.46 -8.92 -3.58
C SER A 71 7.64 -9.65 -2.94
N GLU A 72 7.59 -9.92 -1.63
CA GLU A 72 8.65 -10.62 -0.90
C GLU A 72 8.90 -12.05 -1.39
N VAL A 73 7.86 -12.75 -1.81
CA VAL A 73 7.96 -14.16 -2.23
C VAL A 73 8.06 -14.36 -3.75
N LEU A 74 7.73 -13.32 -4.54
CA LEU A 74 7.63 -13.43 -6.00
C LEU A 74 8.71 -12.64 -6.75
N LEU A 75 9.16 -11.49 -6.19
CA LEU A 75 10.01 -10.55 -6.90
C LEU A 75 11.45 -10.53 -6.34
N PRO A 76 12.46 -10.46 -7.20
CA PRO A 76 13.85 -10.41 -6.78
C PRO A 76 14.23 -8.97 -6.37
N SER A 77 15.08 -8.85 -5.37
CA SER A 77 15.61 -7.57 -4.87
C SER A 77 17.13 -7.61 -4.82
N VAL A 78 17.78 -6.45 -5.03
CA VAL A 78 19.24 -6.37 -4.90
C VAL A 78 19.66 -6.37 -3.43
N PHE A 79 18.88 -5.70 -2.59
CA PHE A 79 19.04 -5.68 -1.14
C PHE A 79 17.71 -6.02 -0.47
N ARG A 80 17.80 -6.63 0.70
CA ARG A 80 16.66 -6.88 1.59
C ARG A 80 17.00 -6.39 3.00
N PRO A 81 16.01 -6.03 3.81
CA PRO A 81 16.27 -5.63 5.19
C PRO A 81 16.92 -6.77 5.98
N GLY A 82 18.05 -6.48 6.64
CA GLY A 82 18.65 -7.37 7.64
C GLY A 82 17.91 -7.32 8.97
N PRO A 83 18.30 -8.14 9.96
CA PRO A 83 17.64 -8.22 11.25
C PRO A 83 17.58 -6.89 12.03
N ASP A 84 18.50 -5.97 11.73
CA ASP A 84 18.55 -4.63 12.29
C ASP A 84 17.87 -3.55 11.41
N GLY A 85 17.19 -3.98 10.34
CA GLY A 85 16.54 -3.12 9.37
C GLY A 85 17.48 -2.48 8.34
N THR A 86 18.80 -2.69 8.45
CA THR A 86 19.75 -2.14 7.46
C THR A 86 19.73 -2.97 6.16
N PRO A 87 19.87 -2.33 4.97
CA PRO A 87 19.90 -3.04 3.70
C PRO A 87 21.10 -4.00 3.61
N GLN A 88 20.81 -5.28 3.47
CA GLN A 88 21.78 -6.34 3.25
C GLN A 88 21.68 -6.89 1.82
N LEU A 89 22.84 -7.16 1.21
CA LEU A 89 22.88 -7.70 -0.14
C LEU A 89 22.13 -9.03 -0.20
N ASP A 90 21.12 -9.12 -1.07
CA ASP A 90 20.41 -10.37 -1.31
C ASP A 90 21.31 -11.34 -2.09
N ARG A 91 21.90 -12.28 -1.38
CA ARG A 91 22.82 -13.27 -1.92
C ARG A 91 22.14 -14.29 -2.86
N MET A 92 20.82 -14.35 -2.79
CA MET A 92 20.05 -15.20 -3.72
C MET A 92 20.06 -14.63 -5.13
N LEU A 93 20.08 -13.30 -5.27
CA LEU A 93 20.14 -12.62 -6.56
C LEU A 93 21.56 -12.17 -6.93
N MET A 94 22.32 -11.69 -5.97
CA MET A 94 23.55 -10.92 -6.20
C MET A 94 24.81 -11.61 -5.70
N THR A 95 25.87 -11.52 -6.47
CA THR A 95 27.21 -11.88 -5.99
C THR A 95 27.92 -10.70 -5.34
N SER A 96 27.71 -9.48 -5.85
CA SER A 96 28.22 -8.24 -5.25
C SER A 96 27.45 -7.00 -5.69
N ALA A 97 27.52 -5.94 -4.85
CA ALA A 97 27.11 -4.59 -5.19
C ALA A 97 28.06 -3.62 -4.46
N THR A 98 28.84 -2.84 -5.21
CA THR A 98 29.89 -1.99 -4.63
C THR A 98 30.03 -0.66 -5.37
N VAL A 99 30.41 0.38 -4.64
CA VAL A 99 30.85 1.64 -5.26
C VAL A 99 32.20 1.40 -5.93
N THR A 100 32.27 1.52 -7.25
CA THR A 100 33.47 1.26 -8.04
C THR A 100 34.21 2.54 -8.45
N LYS A 101 33.52 3.68 -8.50
CA LYS A 101 34.11 5.01 -8.75
C LYS A 101 33.44 6.05 -7.87
N ALA A 102 34.23 6.98 -7.36
CA ALA A 102 33.74 8.12 -6.59
C ALA A 102 33.28 9.28 -7.52
N GLU A 103 33.90 9.44 -8.70
CA GLU A 103 33.58 10.47 -9.66
C GLU A 103 33.77 9.98 -11.10
N PRO A 104 32.70 9.97 -11.94
CA PRO A 104 31.30 10.09 -11.47
C PRO A 104 30.95 8.97 -10.47
N PHE A 105 30.09 9.26 -9.51
CA PHE A 105 29.66 8.25 -8.54
C PHE A 105 29.04 7.07 -9.25
N THR A 106 29.63 5.89 -9.10
CA THR A 106 29.26 4.70 -9.87
C THR A 106 29.18 3.49 -8.95
N VAL A 107 28.07 2.78 -9.04
CA VAL A 107 27.85 1.51 -8.35
C VAL A 107 27.81 0.39 -9.38
N THR A 108 28.55 -0.66 -9.12
CA THR A 108 28.53 -1.87 -9.98
C THR A 108 27.84 -3.01 -9.23
N TYR A 109 26.81 -3.54 -9.84
CA TYR A 109 26.01 -4.66 -9.39
C TYR A 109 26.37 -5.90 -10.20
N GLN A 110 26.61 -7.02 -9.53
CA GLN A 110 26.92 -8.30 -10.15
C GLN A 110 25.82 -9.30 -9.86
N ILE A 111 25.00 -9.59 -10.86
CA ILE A 111 23.89 -10.55 -10.77
C ILE A 111 24.45 -11.97 -10.89
N ARG A 112 23.92 -12.93 -10.17
CA ARG A 112 24.24 -14.33 -10.30
C ARG A 112 23.96 -14.83 -11.73
N ALA A 113 24.82 -15.71 -12.24
CA ALA A 113 24.69 -16.22 -13.61
C ALA A 113 23.42 -17.06 -13.83
N ASP A 114 22.99 -17.78 -12.78
CA ASP A 114 21.84 -18.67 -12.77
C ASP A 114 20.49 -17.98 -12.46
N ALA A 115 20.51 -16.73 -11.97
CA ALA A 115 19.29 -15.99 -11.67
C ALA A 115 18.43 -15.78 -12.93
N SER A 116 17.17 -16.24 -12.87
CA SER A 116 16.24 -16.23 -14.00
C SER A 116 14.78 -16.06 -13.54
N TRP A 117 13.96 -15.52 -14.39
CA TRP A 117 12.52 -15.48 -14.23
C TRP A 117 11.89 -16.88 -14.41
N SER A 118 10.67 -17.08 -13.94
CA SER A 118 9.95 -18.36 -14.02
C SER A 118 9.66 -18.83 -15.46
N ASP A 119 9.75 -17.94 -16.45
CA ASP A 119 9.66 -18.25 -17.87
C ASP A 119 11.03 -18.58 -18.51
N ALA A 120 12.09 -18.67 -17.70
CA ALA A 120 13.47 -18.92 -18.08
C ALA A 120 14.21 -17.73 -18.73
N ALA A 121 13.61 -16.54 -18.81
CA ALA A 121 14.36 -15.33 -19.18
C ALA A 121 15.36 -14.98 -18.06
N PRO A 122 16.59 -14.53 -18.37
CA PRO A 122 17.55 -14.15 -17.33
C PRO A 122 17.09 -12.87 -16.60
N VAL A 123 17.28 -12.81 -15.28
CA VAL A 123 17.27 -11.51 -14.58
C VAL A 123 18.54 -10.76 -14.99
N ALA A 124 18.40 -9.58 -15.54
CA ALA A 124 19.48 -8.88 -16.22
C ALA A 124 19.36 -7.34 -16.12
N ALA A 125 20.34 -6.62 -16.64
CA ALA A 125 20.39 -5.17 -16.66
C ALA A 125 19.15 -4.51 -17.28
N GLU A 126 18.42 -5.19 -18.17
CA GLU A 126 17.17 -4.68 -18.75
C GLU A 126 16.10 -4.42 -17.69
N ASP A 127 16.03 -5.25 -16.64
CA ASP A 127 15.08 -5.10 -15.53
C ASP A 127 15.42 -3.84 -14.69
N PHE A 128 16.71 -3.53 -14.53
CA PHE A 128 17.18 -2.31 -13.85
C PHE A 128 16.85 -1.06 -14.67
N VAL A 129 17.08 -1.10 -15.97
CA VAL A 129 16.77 0.00 -16.91
C VAL A 129 15.28 0.27 -16.89
N TYR A 130 14.46 -0.77 -17.05
CA TYR A 130 13.01 -0.66 -17.05
C TYR A 130 12.51 -0.01 -15.75
N LEU A 131 12.91 -0.53 -14.59
CA LEU A 131 12.48 0.01 -13.31
C LEU A 131 12.87 1.48 -13.16
N ARG A 132 14.11 1.86 -13.50
CA ARG A 132 14.57 3.26 -13.47
C ARG A 132 13.71 4.14 -14.38
N GLU A 133 13.41 3.71 -15.59
CA GLU A 133 12.59 4.47 -16.54
C GLU A 133 11.19 4.71 -16.00
N GLN A 134 10.55 3.68 -15.45
CA GLN A 134 9.21 3.80 -14.89
C GLN A 134 9.21 4.75 -13.68
N LEU A 135 10.10 4.56 -12.72
CA LEU A 135 10.14 5.37 -11.49
C LEU A 135 10.54 6.83 -11.73
N THR A 136 11.16 7.15 -12.87
CA THR A 136 11.49 8.55 -13.21
C THR A 136 10.47 9.24 -14.10
N SER A 137 9.58 8.51 -14.75
CA SER A 137 8.66 9.05 -15.75
C SER A 137 7.18 8.91 -15.42
N GLN A 138 6.81 7.90 -14.60
CA GLN A 138 5.40 7.63 -14.31
C GLN A 138 4.91 8.42 -13.08
N PRO A 139 3.65 8.85 -13.07
CA PRO A 139 3.06 9.48 -11.89
C PRO A 139 2.70 8.44 -10.83
N GLY A 140 2.68 8.86 -9.56
CA GLY A 140 2.22 8.03 -8.45
C GLY A 140 3.19 6.92 -8.05
N VAL A 141 4.47 7.05 -8.39
CA VAL A 141 5.51 6.11 -7.99
C VAL A 141 6.09 6.48 -6.62
N LEU A 142 6.56 5.47 -5.91
CA LEU A 142 7.21 5.60 -4.59
C LEU A 142 8.70 5.88 -4.75
N ASP A 143 9.28 6.61 -3.81
CA ASP A 143 10.72 6.77 -3.56
C ASP A 143 11.58 7.07 -4.81
N ALA A 144 11.02 7.86 -5.73
CA ALA A 144 11.61 8.15 -7.03
C ALA A 144 12.90 9.00 -6.98
N ALA A 145 13.17 9.71 -5.87
CA ALA A 145 14.22 10.72 -5.82
C ALA A 145 15.62 10.16 -6.10
N GLY A 146 15.94 8.98 -5.57
CA GLY A 146 17.23 8.31 -5.82
C GLY A 146 17.41 7.91 -7.30
N TYR A 147 16.35 7.42 -7.93
CA TYR A 147 16.38 7.03 -9.36
C TYR A 147 16.59 8.21 -10.29
N LYS A 148 16.12 9.41 -9.93
CA LYS A 148 16.35 10.65 -10.71
C LYS A 148 17.82 11.08 -10.74
N LEU A 149 18.63 10.63 -9.80
CA LEU A 149 20.06 10.88 -9.80
C LEU A 149 20.84 9.97 -10.75
N ILE A 150 20.24 8.88 -11.23
CA ILE A 150 20.88 7.96 -12.19
C ILE A 150 20.97 8.65 -13.55
N SER A 151 22.19 8.88 -14.01
CA SER A 151 22.46 9.43 -15.35
C SER A 151 22.53 8.35 -16.42
N ASP A 152 23.09 7.17 -16.09
CA ASP A 152 23.27 6.09 -17.05
C ASP A 152 23.28 4.71 -16.38
N ILE A 153 22.87 3.67 -17.11
CA ILE A 153 22.96 2.27 -16.71
C ILE A 153 23.61 1.49 -17.87
N ASN A 154 24.80 0.95 -17.60
CA ASN A 154 25.59 0.24 -18.59
C ASN A 154 25.60 -1.26 -18.28
N ALA A 155 25.22 -2.08 -19.26
CA ALA A 155 25.24 -3.54 -19.17
C ALA A 155 26.55 -4.13 -19.70
N ARG A 156 27.08 -5.14 -19.00
CA ARG A 156 28.22 -5.97 -19.45
C ARG A 156 27.90 -7.43 -19.16
N ASP A 157 28.71 -8.34 -19.67
CA ASP A 157 28.63 -9.79 -19.41
C ASP A 157 27.22 -10.35 -19.66
N SER A 158 26.67 -10.04 -20.83
CA SER A 158 25.30 -10.42 -21.22
C SER A 158 24.23 -9.93 -20.24
N GLY A 159 24.44 -8.75 -19.65
CA GLY A 159 23.49 -8.11 -18.73
C GLY A 159 23.62 -8.56 -17.26
N LYS A 160 24.58 -9.42 -16.93
CA LYS A 160 24.80 -9.87 -15.54
C LYS A 160 25.65 -8.92 -14.72
N THR A 161 26.38 -8.01 -15.37
CA THR A 161 27.07 -6.89 -14.71
C THR A 161 26.36 -5.58 -15.07
N VAL A 162 25.89 -4.84 -14.07
CA VAL A 162 25.15 -3.59 -14.20
C VAL A 162 25.94 -2.46 -13.57
N GLU A 163 26.45 -1.54 -14.38
CA GLU A 163 27.17 -0.35 -13.93
C GLU A 163 26.22 0.85 -13.94
N VAL A 164 25.83 1.32 -12.74
CA VAL A 164 24.92 2.45 -12.56
C VAL A 164 25.71 3.70 -12.25
N VAL A 165 25.61 4.71 -13.11
CA VAL A 165 26.32 5.98 -13.01
C VAL A 165 25.35 7.04 -12.52
N PHE A 166 25.77 7.83 -11.53
CA PHE A 166 24.95 8.88 -10.93
C PHE A 166 25.50 10.28 -11.32
N SER A 167 24.60 11.22 -11.47
CA SER A 167 24.91 12.63 -11.71
C SER A 167 25.49 13.34 -10.47
N LYS A 168 25.21 12.82 -9.28
CA LYS A 168 25.72 13.29 -7.97
C LYS A 168 25.92 12.08 -7.05
N PRO A 169 26.74 12.19 -5.98
CA PRO A 169 26.80 11.15 -4.95
C PRO A 169 25.42 10.88 -4.38
N TYR A 170 25.15 9.60 -4.07
CA TYR A 170 23.87 9.18 -3.48
C TYR A 170 24.11 8.12 -2.40
N PRO A 171 24.11 8.49 -1.11
CA PRO A 171 24.34 7.54 0.00
C PRO A 171 23.29 6.45 0.10
N GLY A 172 22.02 6.74 -0.25
CA GLY A 172 20.89 5.79 -0.22
C GLY A 172 20.88 4.73 -1.33
N TRP A 173 21.95 4.56 -2.11
CA TRP A 173 21.99 3.67 -3.27
C TRP A 173 21.64 2.19 -2.97
N ARG A 174 21.71 1.78 -1.70
CA ARG A 174 21.34 0.42 -1.30
C ARG A 174 19.83 0.19 -1.22
N GLU A 175 19.03 1.24 -1.25
CA GLU A 175 17.56 1.15 -1.32
C GLU A 175 17.03 1.00 -2.76
N LEU A 176 17.90 1.18 -3.76
CA LEU A 176 17.52 1.05 -5.16
C LEU A 176 17.41 -0.40 -5.59
N PHE A 177 16.57 -0.62 -6.61
CA PHE A 177 16.39 -1.91 -7.27
C PHE A 177 15.84 -3.02 -6.38
N SER A 178 15.00 -2.67 -5.39
CA SER A 178 14.13 -3.61 -4.71
C SER A 178 13.00 -4.04 -5.65
N ASN A 179 12.51 -5.26 -5.49
CA ASN A 179 11.35 -5.76 -6.23
C ASN A 179 11.44 -5.54 -7.74
N LEU A 180 12.53 -5.98 -8.37
CA LEU A 180 12.72 -5.89 -9.82
C LEU A 180 11.55 -6.53 -10.56
N LEU A 181 11.21 -5.96 -11.71
CA LEU A 181 10.07 -6.39 -12.53
C LEU A 181 10.57 -6.99 -13.86
N PRO A 182 9.84 -7.98 -14.43
CA PRO A 182 10.25 -8.65 -15.67
C PRO A 182 10.08 -7.72 -16.88
N ALA A 183 11.12 -6.94 -17.19
CA ALA A 183 11.11 -5.93 -18.25
C ALA A 183 10.68 -6.49 -19.61
N HIS A 184 11.16 -7.70 -19.95
CA HIS A 184 10.88 -8.37 -21.22
C HIS A 184 9.38 -8.64 -21.46
N LEU A 185 8.56 -8.69 -20.38
CA LEU A 185 7.11 -8.89 -20.46
C LEU A 185 6.33 -7.59 -20.27
N LEU A 186 6.85 -6.67 -19.43
CA LEU A 186 6.08 -5.51 -18.99
C LEU A 186 6.28 -4.27 -19.85
N LYS A 187 7.42 -4.11 -20.55
CA LYS A 187 7.71 -2.91 -21.35
C LYS A 187 6.70 -2.66 -22.47
N ASP A 188 6.15 -3.72 -23.05
CA ASP A 188 5.17 -3.67 -24.15
C ASP A 188 3.79 -4.20 -23.71
N ALA A 189 3.55 -4.36 -22.39
CA ALA A 189 2.30 -4.90 -21.88
C ALA A 189 1.11 -3.97 -22.15
N PRO A 190 -0.08 -4.51 -22.48
CA PRO A 190 -1.29 -3.72 -22.58
C PRO A 190 -1.58 -2.96 -21.27
N GLY A 191 -1.94 -1.67 -21.38
CA GLY A 191 -2.17 -0.81 -20.21
C GLY A 191 -0.90 -0.16 -19.64
N GLY A 192 0.28 -0.49 -20.15
CA GLY A 192 1.56 0.10 -19.74
C GLY A 192 1.81 -0.05 -18.23
N TRP A 193 2.45 0.95 -17.62
CA TRP A 193 2.79 0.94 -16.20
C TRP A 193 1.56 0.82 -15.29
N SER A 194 0.48 1.53 -15.60
CA SER A 194 -0.76 1.48 -14.79
C SER A 194 -1.45 0.12 -14.81
N GLY A 195 -1.19 -0.70 -15.84
CA GLY A 195 -1.71 -2.05 -15.96
C GLY A 195 -0.75 -3.12 -15.43
N ALA A 196 0.48 -2.74 -15.11
CA ALA A 196 1.50 -3.68 -14.63
C ALA A 196 1.08 -4.24 -13.26
N LEU A 197 1.06 -5.57 -13.14
CA LEU A 197 0.69 -6.30 -11.93
C LEU A 197 -0.70 -5.98 -11.37
N GLN A 198 -1.64 -5.52 -12.18
CA GLN A 198 -3.01 -5.22 -11.71
C GLN A 198 -3.81 -6.48 -11.36
N SER A 199 -3.61 -7.56 -12.08
CA SER A 199 -4.40 -8.79 -11.93
C SER A 199 -3.57 -10.08 -11.98
N ASN A 200 -2.28 -10.01 -12.27
CA ASN A 200 -1.39 -11.17 -12.34
C ASN A 200 0.08 -10.77 -12.21
N PHE A 201 0.93 -11.78 -11.98
CA PHE A 201 2.38 -11.71 -12.07
C PHE A 201 2.81 -12.52 -13.30
N PRO A 202 3.18 -11.89 -14.42
CA PRO A 202 3.45 -12.60 -15.68
C PRO A 202 4.69 -13.49 -15.61
N ALA A 203 5.65 -13.14 -14.76
CA ALA A 203 6.79 -13.96 -14.37
C ALA A 203 7.23 -13.60 -12.95
N THR A 204 7.81 -14.56 -12.24
CA THR A 204 8.32 -14.44 -10.88
C THR A 204 9.76 -14.93 -10.81
N ALA A 205 10.53 -14.47 -9.84
CA ALA A 205 11.92 -14.89 -9.63
C ALA A 205 12.20 -15.12 -8.14
N GLY A 206 11.16 -15.40 -7.37
CA GLY A 206 11.22 -15.78 -5.97
C GLY A 206 10.97 -17.27 -5.74
N PRO A 207 10.94 -17.71 -4.47
CA PRO A 207 10.73 -19.11 -4.08
C PRO A 207 9.33 -19.64 -4.40
N TYR A 208 8.37 -18.76 -4.68
CA TYR A 208 7.00 -19.12 -5.06
C TYR A 208 6.63 -18.51 -6.41
N ALA A 209 5.59 -19.07 -7.02
CA ALA A 209 4.93 -18.55 -8.21
C ALA A 209 3.41 -18.49 -7.98
N VAL A 210 2.74 -17.56 -8.64
CA VAL A 210 1.27 -17.46 -8.55
C VAL A 210 0.64 -18.57 -9.38
N LYS A 211 -0.14 -19.43 -8.73
CA LYS A 211 -0.98 -20.43 -9.39
C LYS A 211 -2.35 -19.86 -9.77
N THR A 212 -2.97 -19.18 -8.82
CA THR A 212 -4.29 -18.57 -8.99
C THR A 212 -4.29 -17.22 -8.26
N LEU A 213 -4.86 -16.21 -8.90
CA LEU A 213 -5.20 -14.94 -8.30
C LEU A 213 -6.65 -14.68 -8.68
N ASP A 214 -7.55 -14.88 -7.72
CA ASP A 214 -9.00 -14.79 -7.91
C ASP A 214 -9.59 -13.77 -6.93
N GLY A 215 -9.73 -12.52 -7.42
CA GLY A 215 -10.29 -11.42 -6.63
C GLY A 215 -11.75 -11.64 -6.23
N ASP A 216 -12.55 -12.33 -7.09
CA ASP A 216 -13.97 -12.58 -6.83
C ASP A 216 -14.14 -13.62 -5.72
N ARG A 217 -13.31 -14.64 -5.70
CA ARG A 217 -13.27 -15.64 -4.62
C ARG A 217 -12.55 -15.16 -3.37
N GLY A 218 -11.79 -14.10 -3.48
CA GLY A 218 -10.97 -13.61 -2.39
C GLY A 218 -9.78 -14.52 -2.08
N GLU A 219 -9.14 -15.12 -3.10
CA GLU A 219 -8.11 -16.14 -2.93
C GLU A 219 -6.89 -15.89 -3.82
N VAL A 220 -5.70 -16.02 -3.23
CA VAL A 220 -4.44 -16.11 -3.96
C VAL A 220 -3.76 -17.41 -3.58
N VAL A 221 -3.46 -18.26 -4.56
CA VAL A 221 -2.74 -19.52 -4.39
C VAL A 221 -1.32 -19.37 -4.92
N LEU A 222 -0.36 -19.56 -4.06
CA LEU A 222 1.06 -19.62 -4.39
C LEU A 222 1.50 -21.07 -4.38
N GLU A 223 2.23 -21.48 -5.42
CA GLU A 223 2.90 -22.80 -5.49
C GLU A 223 4.42 -22.60 -5.46
N ARG A 224 5.12 -23.59 -4.93
CA ARG A 224 6.59 -23.62 -4.99
C ARG A 224 7.05 -23.38 -6.42
N ASN A 225 8.05 -22.52 -6.58
CA ASN A 225 8.64 -22.26 -7.89
C ASN A 225 9.72 -23.29 -8.21
N ASP A 226 9.40 -24.32 -8.99
CA ASP A 226 10.33 -25.39 -9.38
C ASP A 226 11.51 -24.89 -10.23
N ARG A 227 11.46 -23.64 -10.73
CA ARG A 227 12.54 -23.01 -11.49
C ARG A 227 13.38 -22.05 -10.66
N TYR A 228 13.07 -21.94 -9.36
CA TYR A 228 13.90 -21.15 -8.48
C TYR A 228 15.29 -21.78 -8.38
N TRP A 229 16.33 -20.98 -8.58
CA TRP A 229 17.71 -21.46 -8.69
C TRP A 229 18.40 -21.69 -7.34
N GLU A 230 17.77 -21.33 -6.24
CA GLU A 230 18.21 -21.57 -4.88
C GLU A 230 17.48 -22.78 -4.27
N GLU A 231 17.70 -23.01 -2.97
CA GLU A 231 17.04 -24.07 -2.24
C GLU A 231 15.51 -23.91 -2.33
N PRO A 232 14.78 -24.96 -2.72
CA PRO A 232 13.33 -24.90 -2.83
C PRO A 232 12.67 -24.55 -1.50
N ALA A 233 11.55 -23.81 -1.55
CA ALA A 233 10.75 -23.54 -0.36
C ALA A 233 10.29 -24.84 0.32
N GLU A 234 10.19 -24.85 1.63
CA GLU A 234 9.79 -26.01 2.43
C GLU A 234 8.33 -26.41 2.20
N LEU A 235 7.43 -25.43 2.06
CA LEU A 235 6.02 -25.68 1.75
C LEU A 235 5.80 -25.79 0.25
N ASP A 236 4.89 -26.68 -0.15
CA ASP A 236 4.46 -26.83 -1.54
C ASP A 236 3.54 -25.69 -1.96
N ARG A 237 2.75 -25.16 -1.00
CA ARG A 237 1.69 -24.18 -1.28
C ARG A 237 1.45 -23.24 -0.10
N ILE A 238 1.16 -21.97 -0.45
CA ILE A 238 0.58 -20.97 0.47
C ILE A 238 -0.72 -20.47 -0.15
N VAL A 239 -1.80 -20.49 0.60
CA VAL A 239 -3.09 -19.95 0.20
C VAL A 239 -3.38 -18.70 1.03
N LEU A 240 -3.53 -17.55 0.37
CA LEU A 240 -4.00 -16.32 0.99
C LEU A 240 -5.52 -16.26 0.79
N ARG A 241 -6.28 -16.23 1.87
CA ARG A 241 -7.73 -16.28 1.84
C ARG A 241 -8.34 -15.06 2.53
N ARG A 242 -9.06 -14.26 1.77
CA ARG A 242 -9.79 -13.12 2.33
C ARG A 242 -11.00 -13.59 3.14
N ALA A 243 -11.17 -13.04 4.32
CA ALA A 243 -12.40 -13.20 5.08
C ALA A 243 -12.63 -12.01 6.01
N GLU A 244 -13.88 -11.86 6.46
CA GLU A 244 -14.24 -10.89 7.48
C GLU A 244 -13.67 -11.31 8.85
N GLN A 245 -13.48 -10.35 9.76
CA GLN A 245 -12.78 -10.52 11.03
C GLN A 245 -13.28 -11.73 11.86
N ASP A 246 -14.60 -11.86 12.04
CA ASP A 246 -15.17 -12.96 12.82
C ASP A 246 -14.88 -14.33 12.19
N THR A 247 -14.98 -14.40 10.85
CA THR A 247 -14.67 -15.61 10.09
C THR A 247 -13.19 -15.98 10.18
N LEU A 248 -12.28 -14.99 10.20
CA LEU A 248 -10.85 -15.22 10.38
C LEU A 248 -10.54 -15.79 11.77
N VAL A 249 -11.15 -15.23 12.80
CA VAL A 249 -10.98 -15.74 14.19
C VAL A 249 -11.48 -17.18 14.31
N ASP A 250 -12.66 -17.47 13.77
CA ASP A 250 -13.25 -18.82 13.78
C ASP A 250 -12.38 -19.82 12.99
N ALA A 251 -11.84 -19.40 11.84
CA ALA A 251 -10.98 -20.25 11.02
C ALA A 251 -9.64 -20.56 11.70
N LEU A 252 -9.06 -19.59 12.40
CA LEU A 252 -7.88 -19.80 13.24
C LEU A 252 -8.18 -20.76 14.39
N ASP A 253 -9.29 -20.59 15.11
CA ASP A 253 -9.67 -21.46 16.23
C ASP A 253 -9.85 -22.91 15.77
N GLN A 254 -10.55 -23.11 14.65
CA GLN A 254 -10.86 -24.42 14.09
C GLN A 254 -9.68 -25.06 13.34
N GLY A 255 -8.59 -24.33 13.08
CA GLY A 255 -7.42 -24.80 12.33
C GLY A 255 -7.63 -24.88 10.81
N HIS A 256 -8.63 -24.22 10.29
CA HIS A 256 -8.81 -24.05 8.84
C HIS A 256 -7.76 -23.08 8.26
N ASP A 257 -7.47 -22.00 8.99
CA ASP A 257 -6.35 -21.13 8.72
C ASP A 257 -5.23 -21.40 9.75
N GLN A 258 -4.01 -21.48 9.28
CA GLN A 258 -2.84 -21.70 10.15
C GLN A 258 -2.15 -20.39 10.50
N LEU A 259 -2.42 -19.36 9.73
CA LEU A 259 -1.86 -18.03 9.92
C LEU A 259 -2.94 -16.99 9.61
N ALA A 260 -2.87 -15.81 10.23
CA ALA A 260 -3.59 -14.63 9.78
C ALA A 260 -2.69 -13.41 9.87
N LEU A 261 -2.83 -12.50 8.89
CA LEU A 261 -2.20 -11.18 8.88
C LEU A 261 -3.29 -10.15 8.56
N VAL A 262 -3.71 -9.40 9.58
CA VAL A 262 -4.93 -8.59 9.47
C VAL A 262 -4.81 -7.25 10.19
N ALA A 263 -5.31 -6.20 9.55
CA ALA A 263 -5.60 -4.94 10.21
C ALA A 263 -6.91 -5.09 10.99
N THR A 264 -6.90 -4.79 12.28
CA THR A 264 -8.05 -5.02 13.14
C THR A 264 -8.20 -3.94 14.22
N ASP A 265 -9.41 -3.80 14.73
CA ASP A 265 -9.70 -2.97 15.89
C ASP A 265 -9.33 -3.66 17.22
N SER A 266 -9.63 -2.98 18.33
CA SER A 266 -9.38 -3.53 19.67
C SER A 266 -10.19 -4.78 20.00
N VAL A 267 -11.32 -5.00 19.32
CA VAL A 267 -12.18 -6.18 19.56
C VAL A 267 -11.55 -7.39 18.89
N GLY A 268 -11.22 -7.29 17.60
CA GLY A 268 -10.58 -8.36 16.86
C GLY A 268 -9.21 -8.74 17.43
N ALA A 269 -8.39 -7.75 17.81
CA ALA A 269 -7.10 -8.02 18.46
C ALA A 269 -7.27 -8.84 19.75
N ARG A 270 -8.28 -8.53 20.57
CA ARG A 270 -8.59 -9.32 21.78
C ARG A 270 -9.11 -10.71 21.45
N SER A 271 -9.97 -10.85 20.43
CA SER A 271 -10.51 -12.15 20.02
C SER A 271 -9.38 -13.08 19.56
N ILE A 272 -8.45 -12.58 18.74
CA ILE A 272 -7.26 -13.35 18.32
C ILE A 272 -6.39 -13.71 19.53
N SER A 273 -6.09 -12.76 20.41
CA SER A 273 -5.29 -13.02 21.62
C SER A 273 -5.95 -14.04 22.56
N GLY A 274 -7.27 -14.13 22.55
CA GLY A 274 -8.05 -15.11 23.33
C GLY A 274 -7.86 -16.56 22.87
N LEU A 275 -7.29 -16.79 21.69
CA LEU A 275 -7.01 -18.15 21.17
C LEU A 275 -5.72 -18.77 21.75
N ALA A 276 -5.00 -18.05 22.61
CA ALA A 276 -3.81 -18.59 23.28
C ALA A 276 -4.18 -19.79 24.18
N PRO A 277 -3.32 -20.81 24.29
CA PRO A 277 -1.98 -20.93 23.74
C PRO A 277 -1.91 -21.56 22.33
N THR A 278 -3.03 -21.93 21.73
CA THR A 278 -3.08 -22.61 20.43
C THR A 278 -2.59 -21.70 19.30
N VAL A 279 -2.88 -20.41 19.41
CA VAL A 279 -2.44 -19.35 18.49
C VAL A 279 -1.57 -18.38 19.25
N THR A 280 -0.41 -18.05 18.68
CA THR A 280 0.43 -16.93 19.13
C THR A 280 0.13 -15.71 18.28
N SER A 281 0.17 -14.52 18.87
CA SER A 281 -0.04 -13.29 18.13
C SER A 281 1.03 -12.24 18.44
N SER A 282 1.43 -11.48 17.43
CA SER A 282 2.33 -10.33 17.50
C SER A 282 1.80 -9.17 16.67
N THR A 283 2.42 -8.00 16.81
CA THR A 283 2.09 -6.82 16.01
C THR A 283 3.15 -6.60 14.94
N VAL A 284 2.74 -6.56 13.69
CA VAL A 284 3.58 -6.26 12.54
C VAL A 284 3.30 -4.82 12.09
N VAL A 285 4.34 -3.99 12.09
CA VAL A 285 4.24 -2.59 11.67
C VAL A 285 4.43 -2.50 10.15
N ARG A 286 3.62 -1.65 9.51
CA ARG A 286 3.62 -1.49 8.06
C ARG A 286 4.47 -0.29 7.63
N PRO A 287 5.03 -0.29 6.40
CA PRO A 287 5.74 0.84 5.84
C PRO A 287 4.79 1.95 5.35
N THR A 288 3.77 2.26 6.13
CA THR A 288 2.72 3.19 5.74
C THR A 288 2.27 4.02 6.93
N VAL A 289 2.23 5.33 6.75
CA VAL A 289 1.66 6.28 7.73
C VAL A 289 0.38 6.87 7.16
N THR A 290 -0.76 6.57 7.76
CA THR A 290 -2.03 7.20 7.41
C THR A 290 -1.96 8.70 7.71
N THR A 291 -2.18 9.50 6.68
CA THR A 291 -1.96 10.96 6.68
C THR A 291 -3.14 11.69 6.03
N VAL A 292 -3.51 12.83 6.60
CA VAL A 292 -4.43 13.79 5.98
C VAL A 292 -3.60 14.84 5.25
N TYR A 293 -3.68 14.87 3.93
CA TYR A 293 -3.00 15.85 3.09
C TYR A 293 -3.93 17.01 2.75
N LEU A 294 -3.48 18.25 3.02
CA LEU A 294 -4.14 19.48 2.62
C LEU A 294 -3.40 20.05 1.42
N ARG A 295 -3.92 19.80 0.24
CA ARG A 295 -3.24 20.17 -1.00
C ARG A 295 -3.34 21.68 -1.24
N PRO A 296 -2.27 22.38 -1.63
CA PRO A 296 -2.31 23.82 -1.91
C PRO A 296 -2.96 24.09 -3.27
N VAL A 297 -4.22 23.67 -3.43
CA VAL A 297 -5.04 23.86 -4.63
C VAL A 297 -6.32 24.61 -4.29
N ARG A 298 -6.94 25.27 -5.26
CA ARG A 298 -8.20 25.98 -5.13
C ARG A 298 -8.20 26.91 -3.89
N GLN A 299 -9.13 26.72 -2.95
CA GLN A 299 -9.23 27.53 -1.73
C GLN A 299 -8.13 27.25 -0.71
N LEU A 300 -7.52 26.04 -0.79
CA LEU A 300 -6.37 25.65 0.06
C LEU A 300 -5.01 26.18 -0.45
N THR A 301 -4.96 26.98 -1.52
CA THR A 301 -3.74 27.74 -1.88
C THR A 301 -3.37 28.74 -0.78
N ASP A 302 -4.36 29.28 -0.07
CA ASP A 302 -4.17 30.23 1.02
C ASP A 302 -3.71 29.51 2.29
N LEU A 303 -2.53 29.84 2.78
CA LEU A 303 -1.98 29.27 4.02
C LEU A 303 -2.90 29.45 5.24
N PRO A 304 -3.47 30.65 5.51
CA PRO A 304 -4.40 30.81 6.64
C PRO A 304 -5.63 29.89 6.54
N VAL A 305 -6.11 29.56 5.33
CA VAL A 305 -7.22 28.62 5.14
C VAL A 305 -6.80 27.20 5.50
N ARG A 306 -5.60 26.75 5.07
CA ARG A 306 -5.09 25.43 5.48
C ARG A 306 -4.90 25.34 7.00
N GLN A 307 -4.32 26.36 7.61
CA GLN A 307 -4.16 26.43 9.07
C GLN A 307 -5.50 26.41 9.80
N ALA A 308 -6.52 27.11 9.26
CA ALA A 308 -7.86 27.07 9.81
C ALA A 308 -8.48 25.67 9.71
N VAL A 309 -8.32 25.00 8.57
CA VAL A 309 -8.77 23.62 8.40
C VAL A 309 -8.11 22.72 9.44
N LEU A 310 -6.79 22.78 9.61
CA LEU A 310 -6.10 21.98 10.65
C LEU A 310 -6.61 22.27 12.06
N ALA A 311 -6.86 23.54 12.39
CA ALA A 311 -7.36 23.91 13.71
C ALA A 311 -8.81 23.44 13.99
N LEU A 312 -9.58 23.08 12.95
CA LEU A 312 -10.89 22.45 13.10
C LEU A 312 -10.83 20.95 13.42
N LEU A 313 -9.69 20.30 13.18
CA LEU A 313 -9.57 18.85 13.27
C LEU A 313 -9.14 18.40 14.67
N ASP A 314 -9.89 17.47 15.25
CA ASP A 314 -9.46 16.73 16.45
C ASP A 314 -8.63 15.51 16.03
N ARG A 315 -7.31 15.70 15.97
CA ARG A 315 -6.38 14.66 15.57
C ARG A 315 -6.49 13.39 16.43
N ALA A 316 -6.77 13.52 17.73
CA ALA A 316 -6.92 12.37 18.61
C ALA A 316 -8.17 11.55 18.27
N GLN A 317 -9.26 12.25 17.93
CA GLN A 317 -10.49 11.61 17.46
C GLN A 317 -10.28 10.92 16.11
N LEU A 318 -9.60 11.57 15.15
CA LEU A 318 -9.28 10.98 13.86
C LEU A 318 -8.45 9.69 14.01
N ILE A 319 -7.45 9.68 14.89
CA ILE A 319 -6.67 8.48 15.21
C ILE A 319 -7.56 7.39 15.80
N THR A 320 -8.42 7.75 16.74
CA THR A 320 -9.33 6.78 17.40
C THR A 320 -10.27 6.12 16.39
N VAL A 321 -10.87 6.92 15.50
CA VAL A 321 -11.81 6.43 14.49
C VAL A 321 -11.09 5.57 13.43
N GLY A 322 -9.93 6.02 12.96
CA GLY A 322 -9.14 5.29 11.97
C GLY A 322 -8.67 3.93 12.49
N THR A 323 -8.10 3.90 13.69
CA THR A 323 -7.49 2.69 14.25
C THR A 323 -8.47 1.77 14.97
N GLY A 324 -9.68 2.24 15.33
CA GLY A 324 -10.61 1.51 16.21
C GLY A 324 -9.97 1.08 17.54
N ASN A 325 -8.96 1.83 18.01
CA ASN A 325 -8.11 1.47 19.18
C ASN A 325 -7.40 0.11 19.02
N GLY A 326 -7.20 -0.37 17.80
CA GLY A 326 -6.41 -1.55 17.47
C GLY A 326 -4.91 -1.31 17.55
N PRO A 327 -4.09 -2.22 17.00
CA PRO A 327 -2.62 -2.16 17.06
C PRO A 327 -2.02 -0.83 16.58
N SER A 328 -2.53 -0.27 15.49
CA SER A 328 -2.05 1.01 14.93
C SER A 328 -2.18 2.20 15.88
N ALA A 329 -3.06 2.14 16.89
CA ALA A 329 -3.25 3.22 17.86
C ALA A 329 -2.00 3.51 18.72
N GLN A 330 -1.09 2.53 18.82
CA GLN A 330 0.16 2.65 19.56
C GLN A 330 1.24 3.42 18.78
N TYR A 331 1.09 3.55 17.47
CA TYR A 331 2.08 4.13 16.57
C TYR A 331 1.63 5.50 16.06
N ARG A 332 1.42 6.45 17.00
CA ARG A 332 1.04 7.83 16.64
C ARG A 332 2.18 8.52 15.91
N ALA A 333 1.90 9.05 14.71
CA ALA A 333 2.90 9.67 13.85
C ALA A 333 2.97 11.18 14.10
N ASP A 334 3.90 11.62 14.93
CA ASP A 334 4.07 13.02 15.34
C ASP A 334 5.22 13.72 14.58
N ALA A 335 5.64 13.18 13.42
CA ALA A 335 6.65 13.75 12.53
C ALA A 335 6.19 13.71 11.07
N GLN A 336 6.72 14.62 10.25
CA GLN A 336 6.33 14.74 8.85
C GLN A 336 7.03 13.71 7.95
N VAL A 337 8.20 13.22 8.33
CA VAL A 337 9.04 12.35 7.49
C VAL A 337 9.19 10.97 8.11
N LEU A 338 9.79 10.86 9.28
CA LEU A 338 10.01 9.56 9.91
C LEU A 338 8.72 8.98 10.48
N ALA A 339 8.58 7.66 10.40
CA ALA A 339 7.50 6.93 11.02
C ALA A 339 7.84 6.50 12.46
N PRO A 340 6.84 6.27 13.33
CA PRO A 340 7.06 5.95 14.75
C PRO A 340 7.99 4.76 15.04
N SER A 341 8.02 3.77 14.15
CA SER A 341 8.88 2.59 14.33
C SER A 341 10.28 2.73 13.73
N GLU A 342 10.57 3.85 13.05
CA GLU A 342 11.87 4.04 12.40
C GLU A 342 12.95 4.50 13.39
N PRO A 343 14.19 4.04 13.21
CA PRO A 343 15.33 4.52 14.00
C PRO A 343 15.48 6.04 13.90
N GLY A 344 15.67 6.69 15.04
CA GLY A 344 15.83 8.15 15.08
C GLY A 344 14.52 8.95 15.06
N TYR A 345 13.36 8.28 15.02
CA TYR A 345 12.08 8.97 15.17
C TYR A 345 12.02 9.80 16.44
N THR A 346 11.56 11.03 16.29
CA THR A 346 11.23 11.93 17.40
C THR A 346 9.98 12.71 17.04
N SER A 347 9.17 13.04 18.04
CA SER A 347 8.02 13.92 17.82
C SER A 347 8.48 15.32 17.45
N THR A 348 8.01 15.82 16.32
CA THR A 348 8.28 17.18 15.82
C THR A 348 7.02 18.03 15.73
N ILE A 349 5.86 17.45 16.14
CA ILE A 349 4.58 18.16 16.11
C ILE A 349 4.63 19.39 17.02
N PRO A 350 4.36 20.61 16.48
CA PRO A 350 4.35 21.81 17.29
C PRO A 350 3.19 21.82 18.30
N ALA A 351 3.41 22.45 19.46
CA ALA A 351 2.41 22.51 20.54
C ALA A 351 1.13 23.30 20.16
N ASP A 352 1.19 24.09 19.12
CA ASP A 352 0.06 24.88 18.58
C ASP A 352 -0.73 24.14 17.48
N VAL A 353 -0.31 22.94 17.09
CA VAL A 353 -1.12 22.04 16.25
C VAL A 353 -2.13 21.33 17.15
N VAL A 354 -3.19 22.05 17.48
CA VAL A 354 -4.25 21.59 18.37
C VAL A 354 -5.62 21.90 17.77
N HIS A 355 -6.62 21.15 18.20
CA HIS A 355 -8.03 21.47 17.89
C HIS A 355 -8.42 22.77 18.58
N ASP A 356 -8.57 23.83 17.79
CA ASP A 356 -8.94 25.18 18.25
C ASP A 356 -9.90 25.86 17.25
N PRO A 357 -11.20 25.58 17.35
CA PRO A 357 -12.22 26.20 16.47
C PRO A 357 -12.28 27.72 16.58
N ALA A 358 -11.88 28.32 17.71
CA ALA A 358 -11.86 29.78 17.85
C ALA A 358 -10.72 30.39 17.03
N ASN A 359 -9.54 29.78 17.06
CA ASN A 359 -8.43 30.16 16.20
C ASN A 359 -8.78 29.97 14.71
N ALA A 360 -9.44 28.86 14.36
CA ALA A 360 -9.91 28.62 12.98
C ALA A 360 -10.82 29.75 12.48
N GLN A 361 -11.77 30.23 13.29
CA GLN A 361 -12.63 31.38 12.94
C GLN A 361 -11.82 32.66 12.71
N THR A 362 -10.82 32.92 13.56
CA THR A 362 -9.91 34.06 13.43
C THR A 362 -9.13 33.99 12.12
N LEU A 363 -8.55 32.82 11.81
CA LEU A 363 -7.77 32.61 10.59
C LEU A 363 -8.63 32.78 9.33
N LEU A 364 -9.86 32.23 9.31
CA LEU A 364 -10.78 32.39 8.18
C LEU A 364 -11.21 33.86 8.01
N THR A 365 -11.50 34.57 9.12
CA THR A 365 -11.84 35.98 9.06
C THR A 365 -10.67 36.81 8.50
N ASN A 366 -9.46 36.56 8.94
CA ASN A 366 -8.24 37.22 8.44
C ASN A 366 -7.97 36.90 6.98
N ALA A 367 -8.37 35.72 6.51
CA ALA A 367 -8.31 35.31 5.10
C ALA A 367 -9.45 35.94 4.24
N GLY A 368 -10.26 36.81 4.83
CA GLY A 368 -11.36 37.52 4.13
C GLY A 368 -12.65 36.71 4.00
N TYR A 369 -12.81 35.62 4.72
CA TYR A 369 -14.06 34.88 4.79
C TYR A 369 -14.99 35.50 5.83
N ALA A 370 -16.26 35.58 5.49
CA ALA A 370 -17.34 36.01 6.40
C ALA A 370 -18.22 34.81 6.75
N ARG A 371 -18.66 34.75 8.01
CA ARG A 371 -19.64 33.75 8.45
C ARG A 371 -21.01 34.11 7.87
N THR A 372 -21.62 33.15 7.19
CA THR A 372 -23.00 33.23 6.67
C THR A 372 -23.87 32.21 7.36
N GLY A 373 -25.20 32.25 7.21
CA GLY A 373 -26.09 31.25 7.80
C GLY A 373 -25.76 29.80 7.33
N ALA A 374 -25.18 29.67 6.15
CA ALA A 374 -24.83 28.37 5.54
C ALA A 374 -23.35 27.96 5.75
N GLY A 375 -22.52 28.78 6.41
CA GLY A 375 -21.10 28.49 6.62
C GLY A 375 -20.20 29.70 6.34
N TRP A 376 -18.98 29.44 5.82
CA TRP A 376 -18.01 30.48 5.48
C TRP A 376 -18.05 30.79 3.99
N ALA A 377 -17.98 32.10 3.64
CA ALA A 377 -17.92 32.53 2.24
C ALA A 377 -17.00 33.73 2.06
N ARG A 378 -16.30 33.79 0.92
CA ARG A 378 -15.47 34.91 0.47
C ARG A 378 -15.87 35.26 -0.96
N ASP A 379 -16.14 36.56 -1.22
CA ASP A 379 -16.58 37.08 -2.53
C ASP A 379 -17.79 36.32 -3.11
N GLY A 380 -18.76 35.98 -2.25
CA GLY A 380 -19.96 35.24 -2.62
C GLY A 380 -19.76 33.74 -2.88
N ARG A 381 -18.57 33.22 -2.72
CA ARG A 381 -18.24 31.80 -2.89
C ARG A 381 -18.10 31.11 -1.53
N ALA A 382 -18.87 30.05 -1.32
CA ALA A 382 -18.76 29.22 -0.12
C ALA A 382 -17.39 28.53 -0.04
N LEU A 383 -16.87 28.37 1.17
CA LEU A 383 -15.75 27.50 1.45
C LEU A 383 -16.26 26.04 1.42
N SER A 384 -15.92 25.35 0.34
CA SER A 384 -16.34 23.98 0.10
C SER A 384 -15.16 23.15 -0.37
N LEU A 385 -14.94 22.00 0.29
CA LEU A 385 -13.78 21.14 0.08
C LEU A 385 -14.20 19.74 -0.37
N THR A 386 -13.39 19.13 -1.21
CA THR A 386 -13.53 17.73 -1.63
C THR A 386 -12.49 16.88 -0.94
N ILE A 387 -12.93 15.86 -0.19
CA ILE A 387 -12.08 14.89 0.50
C ILE A 387 -12.04 13.64 -0.36
N GLY A 388 -10.87 13.31 -0.90
CA GLY A 388 -10.66 12.07 -1.65
C GLY A 388 -10.10 10.97 -0.75
N VAL A 389 -10.61 9.76 -0.91
CA VAL A 389 -10.19 8.59 -0.14
C VAL A 389 -10.21 7.33 -1.00
N ASN A 390 -9.31 6.38 -0.71
CA ASN A 390 -9.32 5.07 -1.34
C ASN A 390 -10.41 4.19 -0.71
N SER A 391 -11.40 3.76 -1.52
CA SER A 391 -12.50 2.89 -1.09
C SER A 391 -12.04 1.51 -0.57
N ASP A 392 -10.85 1.04 -1.01
CA ASP A 392 -10.30 -0.24 -0.61
C ASP A 392 -9.58 -0.20 0.76
N ARG A 393 -9.59 0.98 1.43
CA ARG A 393 -9.00 1.22 2.75
C ARG A 393 -10.06 1.69 3.75
N PRO A 394 -10.83 0.79 4.39
CA PRO A 394 -11.95 1.16 5.25
C PRO A 394 -11.57 2.07 6.44
N ALA A 395 -10.34 1.97 6.93
CA ALA A 395 -9.82 2.85 7.98
C ALA A 395 -9.74 4.31 7.49
N ASP A 396 -9.24 4.52 6.27
CA ASP A 396 -9.13 5.85 5.68
C ASP A 396 -10.51 6.45 5.38
N VAL A 397 -11.49 5.62 4.96
CA VAL A 397 -12.88 6.03 4.75
C VAL A 397 -13.49 6.55 6.06
N ARG A 398 -13.32 5.81 7.18
CA ARG A 398 -13.79 6.28 8.49
C ARG A 398 -13.15 7.61 8.91
N VAL A 399 -11.87 7.80 8.65
CA VAL A 399 -11.16 9.07 8.90
C VAL A 399 -11.73 10.18 8.04
N ALA A 400 -12.01 9.94 6.75
CA ALA A 400 -12.58 10.93 5.84
C ALA A 400 -14.00 11.37 6.25
N ASP A 401 -14.83 10.44 6.70
CA ASP A 401 -16.17 10.74 7.22
C ASP A 401 -16.12 11.58 8.50
N GLU A 402 -15.19 11.26 9.40
CA GLU A 402 -14.99 12.05 10.61
C GLU A 402 -14.47 13.47 10.28
N LEU A 403 -13.52 13.59 9.34
CA LEU A 403 -13.06 14.88 8.81
C LEU A 403 -14.23 15.73 8.31
N LYS A 404 -15.11 15.15 7.49
CA LYS A 404 -16.31 15.81 6.99
C LYS A 404 -17.19 16.31 8.13
N ARG A 405 -17.36 15.50 9.18
CA ARG A 405 -18.18 15.86 10.35
C ARG A 405 -17.56 17.03 11.12
N GLU A 406 -16.25 17.02 11.36
CA GLU A 406 -15.54 18.08 12.08
C GLU A 406 -15.52 19.40 11.29
N LEU A 407 -15.27 19.35 9.99
CA LEU A 407 -15.33 20.50 9.10
C LEU A 407 -16.73 21.12 9.09
N ALA A 408 -17.78 20.30 9.02
CA ALA A 408 -19.17 20.77 9.06
C ALA A 408 -19.50 21.46 10.39
N ALA A 409 -19.03 20.93 11.54
CA ALA A 409 -19.15 21.57 12.84
C ALA A 409 -18.48 22.96 12.88
N GLY A 410 -17.35 23.13 12.19
CA GLY A 410 -16.66 24.39 11.97
C GLY A 410 -17.36 25.33 10.96
N GLY A 411 -18.38 24.84 10.26
CA GLY A 411 -19.11 25.58 9.20
C GLY A 411 -18.39 25.57 7.85
N VAL A 412 -17.51 24.61 7.61
CA VAL A 412 -16.87 24.35 6.32
C VAL A 412 -17.62 23.20 5.64
N ALA A 413 -18.15 23.43 4.44
CA ALA A 413 -18.79 22.38 3.66
C ALA A 413 -17.73 21.41 3.13
N ALA A 414 -17.97 20.10 3.25
CA ALA A 414 -17.07 19.08 2.72
C ALA A 414 -17.87 17.91 2.12
N GLU A 415 -17.33 17.34 1.04
CA GLU A 415 -17.84 16.15 0.39
C GLU A 415 -16.75 15.08 0.38
N VAL A 416 -17.11 13.85 0.77
CA VAL A 416 -16.22 12.68 0.64
C VAL A 416 -16.48 12.02 -0.70
N VAL A 417 -15.41 11.77 -1.45
CA VAL A 417 -15.42 11.06 -2.73
C VAL A 417 -14.57 9.82 -2.57
N GLU A 418 -15.24 8.69 -2.54
CA GLU A 418 -14.61 7.37 -2.53
C GLU A 418 -14.17 6.98 -3.95
N LEU A 419 -12.93 6.60 -4.11
CA LEU A 419 -12.27 6.30 -5.38
C LEU A 419 -11.46 5.01 -5.23
N SER A 420 -11.24 4.29 -6.32
CA SER A 420 -10.18 3.27 -6.28
C SER A 420 -8.81 3.92 -6.07
N GLY A 421 -7.84 3.18 -5.54
CA GLY A 421 -6.48 3.69 -5.34
C GLY A 421 -5.92 4.35 -6.60
N THR A 422 -6.01 3.69 -7.75
CA THR A 422 -5.57 4.23 -9.04
C THR A 422 -6.28 5.55 -9.39
N GLN A 423 -7.60 5.63 -9.21
CA GLN A 423 -8.36 6.85 -9.51
C GLN A 423 -8.00 8.01 -8.58
N LEU A 424 -7.80 7.71 -7.28
CA LEU A 424 -7.39 8.72 -6.29
C LEU A 424 -6.05 9.34 -6.70
N TYR A 425 -5.04 8.51 -6.94
CA TYR A 425 -3.71 8.99 -7.29
C TYR A 425 -3.65 9.64 -8.67
N GLN A 426 -4.43 9.17 -9.66
CA GLN A 426 -4.59 9.89 -10.93
C GLN A 426 -5.10 11.30 -10.73
N ARG A 427 -6.07 11.53 -9.83
CA ARG A 427 -6.57 12.87 -9.49
C ARG A 427 -5.54 13.70 -8.72
N LEU A 428 -4.76 13.09 -7.83
CA LEU A 428 -3.71 13.78 -7.07
C LEU A 428 -2.56 14.24 -7.97
N TYR A 429 -2.18 13.45 -8.95
CA TYR A 429 -1.06 13.73 -9.85
C TYR A 429 -1.47 14.39 -11.18
N ALA A 430 -2.75 14.62 -11.42
CA ALA A 430 -3.21 15.34 -12.60
C ALA A 430 -2.63 16.77 -12.61
N THR A 431 -1.52 16.94 -13.32
CA THR A 431 -0.90 18.23 -13.57
C THR A 431 -1.64 18.93 -14.70
N GLY A 432 -2.13 20.10 -14.46
CA GLY A 432 -2.90 20.87 -15.45
C GLY A 432 -4.40 20.79 -15.30
N GLY A 433 -4.93 20.01 -14.36
CA GLY A 433 -6.21 20.34 -13.78
C GLY A 433 -6.04 21.73 -13.17
N GLY A 434 -6.34 22.76 -13.97
CA GLY A 434 -6.26 24.13 -13.49
C GLY A 434 -6.92 24.19 -12.12
N THR A 435 -6.49 25.12 -11.31
CA THR A 435 -7.01 25.43 -9.97
C THR A 435 -8.54 25.55 -9.87
N GLY A 436 -9.28 25.10 -10.87
CA GLY A 436 -10.74 25.17 -11.04
C GLY A 436 -11.44 23.91 -11.56
N SER A 437 -10.76 22.74 -11.69
CA SER A 437 -11.48 21.50 -12.08
C SER A 437 -12.46 21.09 -10.99
N ALA A 438 -13.71 20.79 -11.37
CA ALA A 438 -14.74 20.28 -10.45
C ALA A 438 -14.35 18.96 -9.80
N ASP A 439 -13.43 18.20 -10.42
CA ASP A 439 -12.96 16.90 -9.97
C ASP A 439 -11.69 16.97 -9.09
N ALA A 440 -11.24 18.17 -8.69
CA ALA A 440 -10.03 18.32 -7.88
C ALA A 440 -10.28 17.84 -6.44
N VAL A 441 -9.38 17.01 -5.92
CA VAL A 441 -9.32 16.65 -4.51
C VAL A 441 -8.54 17.73 -3.76
N ASP A 442 -9.17 18.34 -2.75
CA ASP A 442 -8.56 19.35 -1.88
C ASP A 442 -7.82 18.72 -0.71
N ILE A 443 -8.48 17.75 -0.09
CA ILE A 443 -7.95 16.97 1.03
C ILE A 443 -7.89 15.50 0.61
N ALA A 444 -6.78 14.84 0.85
CA ALA A 444 -6.69 13.39 0.65
C ALA A 444 -6.40 12.69 1.99
N VAL A 445 -7.13 11.62 2.27
CA VAL A 445 -6.79 10.69 3.35
C VAL A 445 -6.17 9.45 2.72
N THR A 446 -4.89 9.22 2.97
CA THR A 446 -4.17 8.13 2.33
C THR A 446 -2.86 7.81 3.05
N GLY A 447 -2.25 6.68 2.71
CA GLY A 447 -0.95 6.29 3.23
C GLY A 447 0.20 7.12 2.63
N ARG A 448 1.14 7.52 3.46
CA ARG A 448 2.47 7.98 3.09
C ARG A 448 3.43 6.80 3.22
N SER A 449 4.36 6.64 2.28
CA SER A 449 5.44 5.66 2.41
C SER A 449 6.28 5.92 3.67
N ALA A 450 6.74 4.87 4.30
CA ALA A 450 7.63 4.89 5.45
C ALA A 450 8.65 3.75 5.30
N GLY A 451 9.83 3.93 5.88
CA GLY A 451 10.93 3.00 5.72
C GLY A 451 11.79 3.31 4.50
N GLY A 452 12.99 2.72 4.46
CA GLY A 452 13.99 3.06 3.47
C GLY A 452 14.87 4.25 3.88
N ASP A 453 15.47 4.91 2.90
CA ASP A 453 16.36 6.05 3.17
C ASP A 453 15.57 7.33 3.46
N PRO A 454 15.66 7.93 4.67
CA PRO A 454 14.88 9.10 5.02
C PRO A 454 15.14 10.34 4.14
N ALA A 455 16.35 10.48 3.56
CA ALA A 455 16.63 11.57 2.64
C ALA A 455 15.89 11.39 1.31
N THR A 456 15.77 10.15 0.87
CA THR A 456 14.99 9.78 -0.32
C THR A 456 13.49 10.02 -0.11
N MET A 457 12.94 9.61 1.04
CA MET A 457 11.54 9.88 1.40
C MET A 457 11.27 11.39 1.46
N LEU A 458 12.11 12.14 2.15
CA LEU A 458 11.99 13.61 2.23
C LEU A 458 11.98 14.25 0.83
N ALA A 459 12.90 13.84 -0.04
CA ALA A 459 13.00 14.38 -1.39
C ALA A 459 11.86 13.93 -2.31
N SER A 460 11.34 12.72 -2.11
CA SER A 460 10.23 12.18 -2.91
C SER A 460 8.89 12.81 -2.52
N ASP A 461 8.64 13.00 -1.22
CA ASP A 461 7.34 13.47 -0.72
C ASP A 461 7.22 15.00 -0.74
N TYR A 462 8.31 15.73 -0.51
CA TYR A 462 8.30 17.18 -0.30
C TYR A 462 9.22 17.95 -1.25
N GLY A 463 10.04 17.26 -2.04
CA GLY A 463 10.92 17.91 -3.02
C GLY A 463 10.14 18.60 -4.14
N CYS A 464 10.61 19.78 -4.55
CA CYS A 464 10.06 20.49 -5.69
C CYS A 464 10.28 19.70 -6.97
N VAL A 465 9.24 19.63 -7.80
CA VAL A 465 9.35 19.01 -9.12
C VAL A 465 9.80 20.07 -10.11
N THR A 466 11.01 19.88 -10.62
CA THR A 466 11.57 20.70 -11.70
C THR A 466 11.46 19.95 -13.02
N GLY A 467 10.59 20.40 -13.91
CA GLY A 467 10.48 19.80 -15.26
C GLY A 467 9.27 20.29 -16.03
N SER A 468 9.43 20.40 -17.35
CA SER A 468 8.45 20.92 -18.30
C SER A 468 7.40 19.91 -18.77
N THR A 469 7.40 18.68 -18.28
CA THR A 469 6.59 17.58 -18.82
C THR A 469 5.21 17.44 -18.17
N GLY A 470 4.90 18.23 -17.16
CA GLY A 470 3.56 18.22 -16.55
C GLY A 470 3.22 17.00 -15.69
N LEU A 471 4.07 15.98 -15.63
CA LEU A 471 3.90 14.81 -14.77
C LEU A 471 4.87 14.87 -13.59
N VAL A 472 4.33 14.63 -12.39
CA VAL A 472 5.08 14.61 -11.14
C VAL A 472 5.23 13.16 -10.72
N PRO A 473 6.41 12.54 -10.79
CA PRO A 473 6.58 11.13 -10.40
C PRO A 473 6.27 10.86 -8.94
N ALA A 474 6.55 11.81 -8.06
CA ALA A 474 6.31 11.74 -6.62
C ALA A 474 5.71 13.04 -6.11
N ASN A 475 5.58 13.24 -4.79
CA ASN A 475 4.99 14.40 -4.14
C ASN A 475 3.47 14.51 -4.36
N PRO A 476 2.65 13.65 -3.71
CA PRO A 476 1.19 13.60 -3.88
C PRO A 476 0.49 14.88 -3.41
N ILE A 477 1.16 15.67 -2.58
CA ILE A 477 0.60 16.93 -2.05
C ILE A 477 0.65 18.04 -3.09
N GLY A 478 1.65 17.99 -4.00
CA GLY A 478 1.94 19.08 -4.94
C GLY A 478 2.53 20.32 -4.27
N TYR A 479 3.09 20.15 -3.05
CA TYR A 479 3.75 21.22 -2.32
C TYR A 479 5.19 21.41 -2.80
N CYS A 480 5.62 22.67 -2.91
CA CYS A 480 6.99 23.03 -3.23
C CYS A 480 7.36 24.30 -2.46
N ASP A 481 8.46 24.24 -1.73
CA ASP A 481 9.04 25.38 -1.03
C ASP A 481 10.51 25.55 -1.45
N ALA A 482 10.76 26.58 -2.26
CA ALA A 482 12.11 26.91 -2.73
C ALA A 482 13.08 27.25 -1.59
N GLY A 483 12.58 27.61 -0.40
CA GLY A 483 13.41 27.92 0.78
C GLY A 483 14.02 26.68 1.41
N VAL A 484 13.32 25.54 1.38
CA VAL A 484 13.82 24.28 1.96
C VAL A 484 14.43 23.34 0.92
N GLN A 485 14.17 23.55 -0.37
CA GLN A 485 14.67 22.68 -1.44
C GLN A 485 16.19 22.45 -1.41
N PRO A 486 17.05 23.48 -1.19
CA PRO A 486 18.50 23.26 -1.12
C PRO A 486 18.90 22.31 0.01
N THR A 487 18.18 22.34 1.14
CA THR A 487 18.43 21.45 2.28
C THR A 487 18.02 20.01 1.95
N ILE A 488 16.88 19.83 1.27
CA ILE A 488 16.42 18.53 0.77
C ILE A 488 17.43 17.93 -0.20
N ASP A 489 17.90 18.72 -1.17
CA ASP A 489 18.91 18.29 -2.15
C ASP A 489 20.24 17.93 -1.50
N ALA A 490 20.64 18.70 -0.46
CA ALA A 490 21.87 18.45 0.28
C ALA A 490 21.80 17.15 1.09
N ALA A 491 20.65 16.84 1.68
CA ALA A 491 20.42 15.57 2.38
C ALA A 491 20.45 14.40 1.39
N LEU A 492 19.72 14.49 0.29
CA LEU A 492 19.66 13.45 -0.73
C LEU A 492 21.03 13.08 -1.30
N THR A 493 21.90 14.07 -1.47
CA THR A 493 23.26 13.89 -2.01
C THR A 493 24.34 13.63 -0.97
N GLY A 494 23.95 13.60 0.33
CA GLY A 494 24.85 13.33 1.45
C GLY A 494 25.81 14.47 1.81
N SER A 495 25.59 15.68 1.27
CA SER A 495 26.37 16.87 1.65
C SER A 495 25.90 17.49 2.97
N LEU A 496 24.72 17.11 3.44
CA LEU A 496 24.18 17.40 4.76
C LEU A 496 23.64 16.09 5.36
N SER A 497 23.79 15.89 6.66
CA SER A 497 23.18 14.73 7.31
C SER A 497 21.65 14.85 7.30
N VAL A 498 20.96 13.71 7.20
CA VAL A 498 19.49 13.70 7.21
C VAL A 498 18.93 14.26 8.51
N THR A 499 19.57 14.01 9.65
CA THR A 499 19.16 14.56 10.96
C THR A 499 19.20 16.09 10.99
N GLU A 500 20.26 16.69 10.44
CA GLU A 500 20.36 18.16 10.32
C GLU A 500 19.31 18.71 9.35
N ALA A 501 19.10 18.03 8.23
CA ALA A 501 18.06 18.41 7.26
C ALA A 501 16.68 18.40 7.90
N LEU A 502 16.30 17.30 8.57
CA LEU A 502 15.01 17.19 9.25
C LEU A 502 14.80 18.24 10.33
N THR A 503 15.85 18.58 11.09
CA THR A 503 15.79 19.66 12.11
C THR A 503 15.36 21.01 11.52
N SER A 504 15.71 21.31 10.28
CA SER A 504 15.34 22.56 9.61
C SER A 504 14.06 22.46 8.77
N VAL A 505 13.81 21.30 8.13
CA VAL A 505 12.70 21.12 7.20
C VAL A 505 11.39 20.80 7.91
N GLU A 506 11.39 19.95 8.92
CA GLU A 506 10.19 19.55 9.67
C GLU A 506 9.38 20.76 10.20
N PRO A 507 9.98 21.78 10.85
CA PRO A 507 9.23 22.97 11.27
C PRO A 507 8.64 23.76 10.11
N ALA A 508 9.27 23.76 8.93
CA ALA A 508 8.74 24.43 7.76
C ALA A 508 7.52 23.70 7.20
N LEU A 509 7.55 22.36 7.15
CA LEU A 509 6.43 21.53 6.73
C LEU A 509 5.22 21.69 7.65
N TRP A 510 5.43 21.70 8.96
CA TRP A 510 4.35 21.95 9.92
C TRP A 510 3.72 23.34 9.71
N ARG A 511 4.53 24.39 9.54
CA ARG A 511 4.03 25.75 9.26
C ARG A 511 3.28 25.85 7.94
N ALA A 512 3.67 25.06 6.92
CA ALA A 512 3.00 25.04 5.63
C ALA A 512 1.57 24.43 5.70
N ALA A 513 1.28 23.67 6.76
CA ALA A 513 -0.03 23.07 7.00
C ALA A 513 -0.51 22.21 5.81
N VAL A 514 0.39 21.41 5.22
CA VAL A 514 0.09 20.61 4.03
C VAL A 514 -0.17 19.14 4.34
N ALA A 515 0.25 18.66 5.51
CA ALA A 515 0.03 17.29 5.94
C ALA A 515 -0.18 17.22 7.45
N LEU A 516 -1.10 16.35 7.88
CA LEU A 516 -1.32 15.96 9.27
C LEU A 516 -1.16 14.44 9.37
N PRO A 517 0.04 13.94 9.71
CA PRO A 517 0.24 12.54 9.98
C PRO A 517 -0.60 12.09 11.18
N LEU A 518 -1.20 10.91 11.10
CA LEU A 518 -2.08 10.39 12.15
C LEU A 518 -1.42 9.23 12.90
N TYR A 519 -1.19 8.13 12.22
CA TYR A 519 -0.62 6.91 12.80
C TYR A 519 0.07 6.07 11.72
N GLN A 520 1.04 5.28 12.13
CA GLN A 520 1.61 4.24 11.29
C GLN A 520 0.72 3.00 11.36
N ASP A 521 0.46 2.40 10.21
CA ASP A 521 -0.36 1.21 10.09
C ASP A 521 0.35 0.03 10.76
N ALA A 522 -0.43 -0.81 11.46
CA ALA A 522 0.04 -2.03 12.09
C ALA A 522 -1.05 -3.09 12.05
N GLU A 523 -0.63 -4.34 11.89
CA GLU A 523 -1.47 -5.52 11.75
C GLU A 523 -1.19 -6.51 12.87
N VAL A 524 -2.13 -7.41 13.10
CA VAL A 524 -1.92 -8.59 13.94
C VAL A 524 -1.47 -9.73 13.04
N LEU A 525 -0.31 -10.29 13.34
CA LEU A 525 0.13 -11.59 12.87
C LEU A 525 -0.29 -12.63 13.90
N ALA A 526 -1.12 -13.57 13.50
CA ALA A 526 -1.54 -14.72 14.30
C ALA A 526 -1.01 -16.01 13.67
N VAL A 527 -0.40 -16.88 14.46
CA VAL A 527 0.24 -18.11 13.99
C VAL A 527 -0.15 -19.27 14.89
N ARG A 528 -0.68 -20.34 14.32
CA ARG A 528 -0.96 -21.58 15.03
C ARG A 528 0.32 -22.36 15.32
N GLY A 529 0.32 -23.09 16.45
CA GLY A 529 1.50 -23.81 16.94
C GLY A 529 2.07 -24.87 16.00
N GLU A 530 1.28 -25.37 15.03
CA GLU A 530 1.75 -26.30 14.01
C GLU A 530 2.62 -25.67 12.91
N VAL A 531 2.64 -24.33 12.77
CA VAL A 531 3.50 -23.64 11.80
C VAL A 531 4.71 -23.06 12.50
N THR A 532 5.89 -23.33 11.97
CA THR A 532 7.17 -22.84 12.51
C THR A 532 7.95 -22.08 11.45
N GLY A 533 8.91 -21.26 11.86
CA GLY A 533 9.71 -20.41 10.96
C GLY A 533 9.05 -19.07 10.63
N VAL A 534 7.85 -18.80 11.10
CA VAL A 534 7.17 -17.51 10.92
C VAL A 534 7.73 -16.50 11.93
N THR A 535 8.11 -15.33 11.43
CA THR A 535 8.56 -14.18 12.22
C THR A 535 7.84 -12.93 11.75
N ASP A 536 7.93 -11.83 12.49
CA ASP A 536 7.32 -10.54 12.10
C ASP A 536 7.98 -9.93 10.84
N GLY A 537 9.14 -10.50 10.42
CA GLY A 537 9.97 -9.97 9.35
C GLY A 537 10.95 -8.90 9.84
N ALA A 538 12.02 -8.69 9.09
CA ALA A 538 12.99 -7.63 9.37
C ALA A 538 12.54 -6.32 8.71
N GLY A 539 12.78 -5.19 9.36
CA GLY A 539 12.34 -3.89 8.86
C GLY A 539 10.85 -3.90 8.55
N PHE A 540 10.47 -3.58 7.32
CA PHE A 540 9.08 -3.56 6.85
C PHE A 540 8.76 -4.68 5.85
N ALA A 541 9.63 -5.69 5.71
CA ALA A 541 9.39 -6.80 4.78
C ALA A 541 8.21 -7.68 5.20
N GLY A 542 7.87 -7.69 6.50
CA GLY A 542 6.75 -8.46 7.03
C GLY A 542 7.02 -9.98 7.05
N PRO A 543 6.05 -10.78 7.52
CA PRO A 543 6.27 -12.19 7.80
C PRO A 543 6.58 -13.03 6.55
N PHE A 544 6.07 -12.65 5.38
CA PHE A 544 6.24 -13.40 4.14
C PHE A 544 7.67 -13.39 3.60
N ALA A 545 8.53 -12.45 4.03
CA ALA A 545 9.95 -12.47 3.68
C ALA A 545 10.66 -13.78 4.09
N GLY A 546 10.15 -14.44 5.15
CA GLY A 546 10.65 -15.75 5.60
C GLY A 546 9.87 -16.96 5.07
N ALA A 547 8.91 -16.79 4.17
CA ALA A 547 7.97 -17.85 3.79
C ALA A 547 8.62 -19.09 3.15
N ALA A 548 9.78 -18.94 2.53
CA ALA A 548 10.55 -20.08 2.00
C ALA A 548 10.96 -21.09 3.10
N PHE A 549 11.06 -20.64 4.35
CA PHE A 549 11.52 -21.45 5.49
C PHE A 549 10.38 -21.88 6.42
N TRP A 550 9.13 -21.54 6.10
CA TRP A 550 7.99 -21.97 6.89
C TRP A 550 7.79 -23.47 6.79
N LYS A 551 7.52 -24.10 7.93
CA LYS A 551 7.26 -25.55 8.01
C LYS A 551 5.96 -25.78 8.76
N ARG A 552 5.21 -26.77 8.30
CA ARG A 552 4.03 -27.25 9.01
C ARG A 552 4.28 -28.66 9.52
N THR A 553 4.12 -28.85 10.80
CA THR A 553 4.16 -30.18 11.42
C THR A 553 2.79 -30.83 11.32
N SER A 554 2.72 -32.09 10.90
CA SER A 554 1.50 -32.87 11.02
C SER A 554 1.13 -33.01 12.50
N SER A 555 -0.04 -32.51 12.88
CA SER A 555 -0.62 -32.69 14.21
C SER A 555 -0.97 -34.15 14.50
#